data_536da50047fd2ec61ac1a047e45451b8
#
_entry.id   536da50047fd2ec61ac1a047e45451b8
#
_cell.length_a   1.000
_cell.length_b   1.000
_cell.length_c   1.000
_cell.angle_alpha   90.00
_cell.angle_beta   90.00
_cell.angle_gamma   90.00
#
_symmetry.space_group_name_H-M   'P 1'
#
loop_
_entity.id
_entity.type
_entity.pdbx_description
1 polymer ?
#
loop_
_entity_poly.entity_id
_entity_poly.type
_entity_poly.pdbx_seq_one_letter_code
_entity_poly.pdbx_strand_id
1 'polypeptide(L)'
;MRVTVFSTKPYDRTFLSEANAAAGHELTFLEPRLTAQTARLAEGSDAVCAFVNDDLCAEVLGQLADVGVRVVALRSAGFNNVDLVAARKLGLTVVRVPEYSPHAVAEHTAGLILSLNRKIHRAYNRVREHNFALAGLLGFDLHGRTVGIVGTGRIGVCVAQIMAGFGCRVLASDPYPNEAAVAAGVEYVPLERLLAESHIVTLHCPLTPDTRHLIDADRIALCREGVMLINTGRGALVDTRAVIDGLKSGRIGYLGLDVYEEESDLFFEDRSERVLGDDDFARLTTFPNVLITGHQAFFTEDGLHNIAETTLTNLTTVQNDGPDAVPTPARIC
;
A
#
# COMPACT_ATOMS: atom_id res chain seq x y z
N MET A 1 5.72 24.93 -14.48
CA MET A 1 6.97 24.31 -13.94
C MET A 1 7.49 23.25 -14.91
N ARG A 2 8.82 23.09 -14.96
CA ARG A 2 9.46 21.92 -15.57
C ARG A 2 9.54 20.83 -14.52
N VAL A 3 8.98 19.66 -14.81
CA VAL A 3 8.84 18.56 -13.85
C VAL A 3 9.43 17.29 -14.42
N THR A 4 10.43 16.70 -13.76
CA THR A 4 10.95 15.40 -14.10
C THR A 4 10.23 14.31 -13.30
N VAL A 5 9.59 13.37 -14.01
CA VAL A 5 8.85 12.24 -13.42
C VAL A 5 9.73 11.00 -13.49
N PHE A 6 10.21 10.53 -12.34
CA PHE A 6 11.02 9.31 -12.23
C PHE A 6 10.17 8.04 -12.10
N SER A 7 10.78 6.88 -12.30
CA SER A 7 10.10 5.57 -12.19
C SER A 7 8.83 5.46 -13.03
N THR A 8 8.81 6.14 -14.20
CA THR A 8 7.61 6.25 -15.03
C THR A 8 7.26 4.92 -15.66
N LYS A 9 6.02 4.50 -15.51
CA LYS A 9 5.41 3.37 -16.22
C LYS A 9 4.43 3.89 -17.29
N PRO A 10 4.00 3.06 -18.24
CA PRO A 10 3.06 3.49 -19.30
C PRO A 10 1.78 4.14 -18.76
N TYR A 11 1.22 3.62 -17.68
CA TYR A 11 0.03 4.17 -17.04
C TYR A 11 0.28 5.56 -16.42
N ASP A 12 1.44 5.80 -15.78
CA ASP A 12 1.79 7.13 -15.24
C ASP A 12 1.79 8.17 -16.37
N ARG A 13 2.41 7.81 -17.50
CA ARG A 13 2.46 8.70 -18.68
C ARG A 13 1.05 9.04 -19.17
N THR A 14 0.15 8.07 -19.25
CA THR A 14 -1.22 8.29 -19.68
C THR A 14 -1.95 9.25 -18.75
N PHE A 15 -2.11 8.89 -17.48
CA PHE A 15 -2.92 9.66 -16.53
C PHE A 15 -2.32 11.03 -16.20
N LEU A 16 -0.99 11.13 -16.03
CA LEU A 16 -0.35 12.44 -15.80
C LEU A 16 -0.44 13.34 -17.04
N SER A 17 -0.33 12.82 -18.26
CA SER A 17 -0.47 13.64 -19.46
C SER A 17 -1.91 14.15 -19.64
N GLU A 18 -2.90 13.31 -19.37
CA GLU A 18 -4.32 13.70 -19.41
C GLU A 18 -4.62 14.81 -18.39
N ALA A 19 -4.26 14.62 -17.13
CA ALA A 19 -4.45 15.63 -16.10
C ALA A 19 -3.65 16.91 -16.37
N ASN A 20 -2.46 16.79 -17.01
CA ASN A 20 -1.61 17.93 -17.33
C ASN A 20 -2.17 18.85 -18.45
N ALA A 21 -3.14 18.39 -19.22
CA ALA A 21 -3.79 19.22 -20.24
C ALA A 21 -4.39 20.50 -19.65
N ALA A 22 -4.86 20.44 -18.40
CA ALA A 22 -5.38 21.59 -17.67
C ALA A 22 -4.28 22.34 -16.86
N ALA A 23 -3.27 21.63 -16.36
CA ALA A 23 -2.22 22.21 -15.50
C ALA A 23 -1.11 22.91 -16.29
N GLY A 24 -0.78 22.44 -17.49
CA GLY A 24 0.17 23.08 -18.40
C GLY A 24 1.63 23.05 -17.94
N HIS A 25 2.04 22.06 -17.17
CA HIS A 25 3.45 21.83 -16.79
C HIS A 25 4.22 21.19 -17.95
N GLU A 26 5.53 21.40 -18.01
CA GLU A 26 6.43 20.70 -18.90
C GLU A 26 6.90 19.41 -18.21
N LEU A 27 6.33 18.24 -18.63
CA LEU A 27 6.61 16.95 -18.01
C LEU A 27 7.69 16.19 -18.80
N THR A 28 8.79 15.84 -18.13
CA THR A 28 9.82 14.93 -18.66
C THR A 28 9.69 13.58 -17.94
N PHE A 29 9.34 12.54 -18.70
CA PHE A 29 9.13 11.21 -18.16
C PHE A 29 10.37 10.32 -18.27
N LEU A 30 10.87 9.81 -17.15
CA LEU A 30 12.03 8.94 -17.05
C LEU A 30 11.64 7.58 -16.46
N GLU A 31 12.02 6.50 -17.13
CA GLU A 31 11.80 5.12 -16.64
C GLU A 31 12.70 4.76 -15.45
N PRO A 32 14.00 5.19 -15.42
CA PRO A 32 14.87 4.92 -14.28
C PRO A 32 14.29 5.41 -12.95
N ARG A 33 14.59 4.66 -11.88
CA ARG A 33 14.31 5.07 -10.50
C ARG A 33 15.17 6.28 -10.13
N LEU A 34 14.63 7.12 -9.25
CA LEU A 34 15.40 8.17 -8.60
C LEU A 34 16.32 7.54 -7.54
N THR A 35 17.61 7.73 -7.73
CA THR A 35 18.68 7.26 -6.86
C THR A 35 19.84 8.28 -6.90
N ALA A 36 20.88 8.09 -6.10
CA ALA A 36 22.06 8.94 -6.16
C ALA A 36 22.75 8.95 -7.54
N GLN A 37 22.63 7.87 -8.34
CA GLN A 37 23.19 7.81 -9.69
C GLN A 37 22.34 8.55 -10.73
N THR A 38 21.01 8.68 -10.49
CA THR A 38 20.06 9.23 -11.47
C THR A 38 19.56 10.62 -11.12
N ALA A 39 19.80 11.13 -9.90
CA ALA A 39 19.29 12.42 -9.43
C ALA A 39 19.66 13.60 -10.36
N ARG A 40 20.85 13.57 -10.97
CA ARG A 40 21.32 14.61 -11.92
C ARG A 40 20.51 14.65 -13.22
N LEU A 41 19.72 13.64 -13.54
CA LEU A 41 18.81 13.67 -14.69
C LEU A 41 17.67 14.70 -14.51
N ALA A 42 17.49 15.22 -13.29
CA ALA A 42 16.56 16.30 -12.99
C ALA A 42 17.15 17.70 -13.24
N GLU A 43 18.39 17.81 -13.77
CA GLU A 43 19.01 19.11 -14.05
C GLU A 43 18.14 19.97 -14.96
N GLY A 44 17.91 21.20 -14.55
CA GLY A 44 17.05 22.14 -15.25
C GLY A 44 15.55 22.00 -14.93
N SER A 45 15.15 21.08 -14.05
CA SER A 45 13.78 20.99 -13.58
C SER A 45 13.55 21.83 -12.31
N ASP A 46 12.33 22.38 -12.19
CA ASP A 46 11.89 23.09 -11.00
C ASP A 46 11.40 22.10 -9.92
N ALA A 47 10.85 20.98 -10.35
CA ALA A 47 10.31 19.94 -9.50
C ALA A 47 10.63 18.53 -9.99
N VAL A 48 10.61 17.56 -9.07
CA VAL A 48 10.60 16.13 -9.37
C VAL A 48 9.30 15.51 -8.91
N CYS A 49 8.80 14.55 -9.69
CA CYS A 49 7.69 13.69 -9.28
C CYS A 49 8.24 12.27 -9.03
N ALA A 50 8.14 11.81 -7.78
CA ALA A 50 8.72 10.55 -7.33
C ALA A 50 7.64 9.52 -6.96
N PHE A 51 8.00 8.23 -7.01
CA PHE A 51 7.16 7.11 -6.63
C PHE A 51 7.61 6.49 -5.30
N VAL A 52 6.84 5.56 -4.75
CA VAL A 52 7.06 4.97 -3.42
C VAL A 52 8.39 4.21 -3.27
N ASN A 53 8.94 3.72 -4.38
CA ASN A 53 10.21 2.98 -4.42
C ASN A 53 11.40 3.83 -4.87
N ASP A 54 11.21 5.12 -5.13
CA ASP A 54 12.30 6.07 -5.37
C ASP A 54 13.04 6.38 -4.07
N ASP A 55 14.34 6.56 -4.15
CA ASP A 55 15.17 6.94 -3.01
C ASP A 55 15.17 8.47 -2.84
N LEU A 56 14.72 8.92 -1.68
CA LEU A 56 14.70 10.34 -1.28
C LEU A 56 15.43 10.52 0.04
N CYS A 57 16.55 9.80 0.23
CA CYS A 57 17.47 9.99 1.36
C CYS A 57 18.17 11.35 1.29
N ALA A 58 18.88 11.72 2.35
CA ALA A 58 19.57 13.01 2.46
C ALA A 58 20.54 13.28 1.30
N GLU A 59 21.24 12.26 0.80
CA GLU A 59 22.19 12.38 -0.32
C GLU A 59 21.47 12.75 -1.62
N VAL A 60 20.40 12.01 -1.96
CA VAL A 60 19.60 12.25 -3.18
C VAL A 60 18.96 13.62 -3.14
N LEU A 61 18.35 13.99 -1.99
CA LEU A 61 17.75 15.31 -1.81
C LEU A 61 18.79 16.43 -1.95
N GLY A 62 20.01 16.23 -1.44
CA GLY A 62 21.12 17.18 -1.64
C GLY A 62 21.46 17.36 -3.11
N GLN A 63 21.62 16.28 -3.86
CA GLN A 63 21.90 16.32 -5.29
C GLN A 63 20.77 17.00 -6.10
N LEU A 64 19.50 16.77 -5.74
CA LEU A 64 18.36 17.44 -6.35
C LEU A 64 18.39 18.96 -6.08
N ALA A 65 18.68 19.37 -4.85
CA ALA A 65 18.80 20.77 -4.50
C ALA A 65 19.97 21.45 -5.26
N ASP A 66 21.10 20.77 -5.42
CA ASP A 66 22.29 21.25 -6.14
C ASP A 66 22.00 21.50 -7.64
N VAL A 67 21.17 20.69 -8.27
CA VAL A 67 20.77 20.87 -9.68
C VAL A 67 19.58 21.83 -9.86
N GLY A 68 19.11 22.46 -8.79
CA GLY A 68 18.10 23.53 -8.85
C GLY A 68 16.67 23.11 -8.55
N VAL A 69 16.39 21.83 -8.26
CA VAL A 69 15.07 21.37 -7.84
C VAL A 69 14.66 22.01 -6.52
N ARG A 70 13.41 22.43 -6.41
CA ARG A 70 12.84 23.06 -5.19
C ARG A 70 11.63 22.32 -4.66
N VAL A 71 10.98 21.50 -5.47
CA VAL A 71 9.75 20.77 -5.11
C VAL A 71 9.92 19.29 -5.38
N VAL A 72 9.53 18.47 -4.39
CA VAL A 72 9.40 17.01 -4.52
C VAL A 72 7.93 16.67 -4.40
N ALA A 73 7.31 16.24 -5.48
CA ALA A 73 5.93 15.79 -5.51
C ALA A 73 5.88 14.26 -5.48
N LEU A 74 5.27 13.70 -4.44
CA LEU A 74 5.04 12.26 -4.31
C LEU A 74 3.70 11.92 -4.93
N ARG A 75 3.67 11.04 -5.95
CA ARG A 75 2.44 10.47 -6.49
C ARG A 75 1.96 9.27 -5.67
N SER A 76 2.00 9.42 -4.34
CA SER A 76 1.62 8.40 -3.36
C SER A 76 1.13 9.02 -2.06
N ALA A 77 0.39 8.25 -1.26
CA ALA A 77 -0.01 8.66 0.09
C ALA A 77 1.11 8.43 1.12
N GLY A 78 1.89 7.34 0.95
CA GLY A 78 3.05 7.03 1.79
C GLY A 78 4.24 7.91 1.44
N PHE A 79 5.07 8.23 2.43
CA PHE A 79 6.28 9.05 2.30
C PHE A 79 7.45 8.53 3.15
N ASN A 80 7.43 7.25 3.51
CA ASN A 80 8.47 6.64 4.33
C ASN A 80 9.85 6.62 3.66
N ASN A 81 9.89 6.77 2.33
CA ASN A 81 11.10 6.85 1.51
C ASN A 81 11.74 8.26 1.48
N VAL A 82 11.18 9.24 2.22
CA VAL A 82 11.67 10.63 2.23
C VAL A 82 12.32 10.98 3.55
N ASP A 83 13.56 11.46 3.51
CA ASP A 83 14.20 12.11 4.65
C ASP A 83 13.68 13.54 4.82
N LEU A 84 12.59 13.69 5.59
CA LEU A 84 11.97 14.99 5.85
C LEU A 84 12.87 15.96 6.63
N VAL A 85 13.83 15.46 7.41
CA VAL A 85 14.77 16.29 8.14
C VAL A 85 15.76 16.95 7.18
N ALA A 86 16.27 16.15 6.24
CA ALA A 86 17.14 16.66 5.17
C ALA A 86 16.38 17.62 4.25
N ALA A 87 15.14 17.27 3.83
CA ALA A 87 14.33 18.12 2.98
C ALA A 87 14.14 19.53 3.57
N ARG A 88 13.79 19.61 4.87
CA ARG A 88 13.64 20.89 5.59
C ARG A 88 14.93 21.69 5.63
N LYS A 89 16.07 21.04 5.92
CA LYS A 89 17.38 21.70 5.95
C LYS A 89 17.80 22.29 4.60
N LEU A 90 17.41 21.62 3.52
CA LEU A 90 17.69 22.02 2.14
C LEU A 90 16.68 23.03 1.58
N GLY A 91 15.62 23.35 2.34
CA GLY A 91 14.53 24.23 1.88
C GLY A 91 13.71 23.65 0.74
N LEU A 92 13.63 22.32 0.64
CA LEU A 92 12.82 21.63 -0.33
C LEU A 92 11.36 21.53 0.17
N THR A 93 10.42 21.88 -0.69
CA THR A 93 8.99 21.65 -0.46
C THR A 93 8.66 20.21 -0.84
N VAL A 94 8.04 19.45 0.08
CA VAL A 94 7.58 18.08 -0.21
C VAL A 94 6.06 18.04 -0.14
N VAL A 95 5.44 17.67 -1.25
CA VAL A 95 3.98 17.48 -1.37
C VAL A 95 3.65 16.04 -1.74
N ARG A 96 2.46 15.58 -1.38
CA ARG A 96 2.02 14.20 -1.62
C ARG A 96 0.55 14.13 -2.02
N VAL A 97 0.09 12.96 -2.39
CA VAL A 97 -1.32 12.64 -2.56
C VAL A 97 -1.83 12.05 -1.24
N PRO A 98 -2.52 12.81 -0.39
CA PRO A 98 -2.93 12.33 0.93
C PRO A 98 -3.99 11.24 0.84
N GLU A 99 -4.75 11.25 -0.25
CA GLU A 99 -5.83 10.30 -0.53
C GLU A 99 -6.05 10.21 -2.05
N TYR A 100 -6.28 9.00 -2.54
CA TYR A 100 -6.58 8.78 -3.97
C TYR A 100 -7.86 7.96 -4.17
N SER A 101 -8.02 6.80 -3.50
CA SER A 101 -9.22 5.98 -3.50
C SER A 101 -9.21 4.98 -2.33
N PRO A 102 -9.84 5.31 -1.19
CA PRO A 102 -9.99 4.35 -0.08
C PRO A 102 -10.74 3.09 -0.50
N HIS A 103 -11.69 3.24 -1.44
CA HIS A 103 -12.48 2.14 -1.96
C HIS A 103 -11.63 1.14 -2.74
N ALA A 104 -10.70 1.59 -3.60
CA ALA A 104 -9.81 0.71 -4.35
C ALA A 104 -9.07 -0.28 -3.43
N VAL A 105 -8.46 0.23 -2.36
CA VAL A 105 -7.72 -0.62 -1.40
C VAL A 105 -8.67 -1.53 -0.60
N ALA A 106 -9.85 -1.02 -0.21
CA ALA A 106 -10.82 -1.81 0.52
C ALA A 106 -11.41 -2.95 -0.34
N GLU A 107 -11.70 -2.68 -1.60
CA GLU A 107 -12.20 -3.67 -2.56
C GLU A 107 -11.13 -4.71 -2.89
N HIS A 108 -9.86 -4.29 -3.04
CA HIS A 108 -8.73 -5.21 -3.21
C HIS A 108 -8.56 -6.12 -1.99
N THR A 109 -8.70 -5.58 -0.78
CA THR A 109 -8.70 -6.35 0.48
C THR A 109 -9.79 -7.42 0.46
N ALA A 110 -11.02 -7.06 0.09
CA ALA A 110 -12.12 -8.00 -0.06
C ALA A 110 -11.82 -9.04 -1.15
N GLY A 111 -11.23 -8.62 -2.26
CA GLY A 111 -10.78 -9.49 -3.35
C GLY A 111 -9.77 -10.55 -2.88
N LEU A 112 -8.77 -10.17 -2.07
CA LEU A 112 -7.81 -11.11 -1.46
C LEU A 112 -8.51 -12.09 -0.52
N ILE A 113 -9.40 -11.61 0.36
CA ILE A 113 -10.17 -12.45 1.29
C ILE A 113 -10.99 -13.51 0.51
N LEU A 114 -11.75 -13.07 -0.50
CA LEU A 114 -12.57 -13.97 -1.32
C LEU A 114 -11.73 -14.94 -2.15
N SER A 115 -10.64 -14.47 -2.74
CA SER A 115 -9.74 -15.30 -3.55
C SER A 115 -9.05 -16.37 -2.73
N LEU A 116 -8.58 -16.05 -1.53
CA LEU A 116 -8.00 -17.03 -0.58
C LEU A 116 -9.04 -18.03 -0.10
N ASN A 117 -10.19 -17.55 0.37
CA ASN A 117 -11.26 -18.38 0.89
C ASN A 117 -11.78 -19.37 -0.18
N ARG A 118 -12.18 -18.85 -1.34
CA ARG A 118 -12.78 -19.63 -2.42
C ARG A 118 -11.75 -20.23 -3.38
N LYS A 119 -10.45 -19.96 -3.15
CA LYS A 119 -9.30 -20.45 -3.97
C LYS A 119 -9.48 -20.20 -5.47
N ILE A 120 -10.04 -19.03 -5.83
CA ILE A 120 -10.41 -18.66 -7.20
C ILE A 120 -9.22 -18.76 -8.14
N HIS A 121 -8.05 -18.25 -7.73
CA HIS A 121 -6.79 -18.29 -8.48
C HIS A 121 -6.34 -19.73 -8.77
N ARG A 122 -6.53 -20.66 -7.80
CA ARG A 122 -6.18 -22.07 -7.99
C ARG A 122 -7.19 -22.80 -8.87
N ALA A 123 -8.48 -22.52 -8.67
CA ALA A 123 -9.55 -23.07 -9.49
C ALA A 123 -9.41 -22.64 -10.95
N TYR A 124 -9.09 -21.38 -11.21
CA TYR A 124 -8.82 -20.84 -12.54
C TYR A 124 -7.71 -21.64 -13.26
N ASN A 125 -6.55 -21.84 -12.61
CA ASN A 125 -5.45 -22.59 -13.22
C ASN A 125 -5.82 -24.04 -13.50
N ARG A 126 -6.50 -24.73 -12.55
CA ARG A 126 -6.94 -26.13 -12.73
C ARG A 126 -7.89 -26.32 -13.90
N VAL A 127 -8.87 -25.43 -14.04
CA VAL A 127 -9.84 -25.51 -15.15
C VAL A 127 -9.16 -25.38 -16.51
N ARG A 128 -8.12 -24.54 -16.62
CA ARG A 128 -7.32 -24.40 -17.85
C ARG A 128 -6.53 -25.67 -18.19
N GLU A 129 -6.22 -26.50 -17.18
CA GLU A 129 -5.56 -27.80 -17.32
C GLU A 129 -6.59 -28.94 -17.39
N HIS A 130 -7.87 -28.65 -17.58
CA HIS A 130 -9.00 -29.58 -17.64
C HIS A 130 -9.18 -30.40 -16.35
N ASN A 131 -8.70 -29.92 -15.21
CA ASN A 131 -8.91 -30.52 -13.90
C ASN A 131 -10.11 -29.86 -13.22
N PHE A 132 -11.25 -30.55 -13.23
CA PHE A 132 -12.51 -30.05 -12.63
C PHE A 132 -12.79 -30.64 -11.24
N ALA A 133 -11.80 -31.28 -10.61
CA ALA A 133 -11.97 -31.88 -9.28
C ALA A 133 -12.07 -30.79 -8.20
N LEU A 134 -13.02 -30.97 -7.27
CA LEU A 134 -13.25 -30.04 -6.15
C LEU A 134 -12.32 -30.25 -4.96
N ALA A 135 -11.61 -31.39 -4.90
CA ALA A 135 -10.68 -31.70 -3.82
C ALA A 135 -9.65 -30.59 -3.59
N GLY A 136 -9.55 -30.10 -2.34
CA GLY A 136 -8.66 -29.02 -1.95
C GLY A 136 -9.16 -27.60 -2.31
N LEU A 137 -10.38 -27.44 -2.85
CA LEU A 137 -10.99 -26.12 -3.14
C LEU A 137 -12.05 -25.72 -2.11
N LEU A 138 -12.25 -26.52 -1.04
CA LEU A 138 -13.22 -26.21 0.01
C LEU A 138 -12.91 -24.86 0.65
N GLY A 139 -13.92 -23.99 0.71
CA GLY A 139 -13.92 -22.70 1.42
C GLY A 139 -14.92 -22.70 2.57
N PHE A 140 -15.18 -21.53 3.12
CA PHE A 140 -16.16 -21.30 4.19
C PHE A 140 -17.03 -20.07 3.85
N ASP A 141 -18.20 -19.95 4.49
CA ASP A 141 -19.04 -18.77 4.32
C ASP A 141 -18.52 -17.62 5.17
N LEU A 142 -18.48 -16.41 4.60
CA LEU A 142 -18.12 -15.18 5.36
C LEU A 142 -19.26 -14.78 6.30
N HIS A 143 -20.49 -15.02 5.89
CA HIS A 143 -21.67 -14.71 6.71
C HIS A 143 -21.56 -15.33 8.12
N GLY A 144 -21.78 -14.52 9.15
CA GLY A 144 -21.66 -14.93 10.56
C GLY A 144 -20.22 -15.06 11.07
N ARG A 145 -19.18 -14.82 10.25
CA ARG A 145 -17.78 -14.81 10.70
C ARG A 145 -17.44 -13.46 11.36
N THR A 146 -16.43 -13.48 12.20
CA THR A 146 -15.87 -12.29 12.81
C THR A 146 -14.67 -11.80 12.00
N VAL A 147 -14.68 -10.52 11.62
CA VAL A 147 -13.57 -9.83 10.94
C VAL A 147 -13.02 -8.79 11.90
N GLY A 148 -11.72 -8.84 12.17
CA GLY A 148 -10.99 -7.86 12.96
C GLY A 148 -10.26 -6.86 12.07
N ILE A 149 -10.52 -5.58 12.22
CA ILE A 149 -9.93 -4.49 11.47
C ILE A 149 -8.99 -3.70 12.40
N VAL A 150 -7.70 -3.69 12.08
CA VAL A 150 -6.71 -2.91 12.80
C VAL A 150 -6.47 -1.60 12.07
N GLY A 151 -6.98 -0.51 12.65
CA GLY A 151 -7.00 0.81 12.02
C GLY A 151 -8.32 1.11 11.29
N THR A 152 -9.05 2.12 11.76
CA THR A 152 -10.32 2.57 11.21
C THR A 152 -10.24 3.96 10.58
N GLY A 153 -9.12 4.22 9.90
CA GLY A 153 -9.00 5.33 8.98
C GLY A 153 -9.95 5.15 7.78
N ARG A 154 -9.81 5.98 6.75
CA ARG A 154 -10.70 5.97 5.57
C ARG A 154 -10.83 4.59 4.93
N ILE A 155 -9.72 3.86 4.73
CA ILE A 155 -9.72 2.51 4.15
C ILE A 155 -10.40 1.51 5.09
N GLY A 156 -10.03 1.51 6.39
CA GLY A 156 -10.61 0.58 7.36
C GLY A 156 -12.12 0.72 7.51
N VAL A 157 -12.67 1.95 7.41
CA VAL A 157 -14.12 2.19 7.38
C VAL A 157 -14.77 1.56 6.14
N CYS A 158 -14.17 1.75 4.95
CA CYS A 158 -14.69 1.12 3.73
C CYS A 158 -14.67 -0.41 3.82
N VAL A 159 -13.59 -1.00 4.37
CA VAL A 159 -13.51 -2.46 4.62
C VAL A 159 -14.59 -2.90 5.59
N ALA A 160 -14.83 -2.14 6.67
CA ALA A 160 -15.86 -2.45 7.64
C ALA A 160 -17.25 -2.50 7.00
N GLN A 161 -17.58 -1.53 6.15
CA GLN A 161 -18.85 -1.48 5.42
C GLN A 161 -18.99 -2.69 4.47
N ILE A 162 -17.94 -3.04 3.73
CA ILE A 162 -17.93 -4.21 2.84
C ILE A 162 -18.16 -5.50 3.63
N MET A 163 -17.43 -5.69 4.73
CA MET A 163 -17.55 -6.91 5.55
C MET A 163 -18.89 -7.00 6.29
N ALA A 164 -19.43 -5.87 6.75
CA ALA A 164 -20.80 -5.83 7.28
C ALA A 164 -21.83 -6.22 6.20
N GLY A 165 -21.64 -5.77 4.94
CA GLY A 165 -22.47 -6.18 3.80
C GLY A 165 -22.43 -7.68 3.51
N PHE A 166 -21.35 -8.37 3.83
CA PHE A 166 -21.26 -9.84 3.79
C PHE A 166 -21.92 -10.53 5.01
N GLY A 167 -22.47 -9.76 5.95
CA GLY A 167 -23.08 -10.31 7.17
C GLY A 167 -22.05 -10.76 8.20
N CYS A 168 -20.84 -10.23 8.17
CA CYS A 168 -19.82 -10.46 9.18
C CYS A 168 -20.09 -9.65 10.45
N ARG A 169 -19.70 -10.19 11.63
CA ARG A 169 -19.47 -9.38 12.82
C ARG A 169 -18.13 -8.66 12.66
N VAL A 170 -18.13 -7.33 12.77
CA VAL A 170 -16.92 -6.54 12.58
C VAL A 170 -16.42 -6.00 13.92
N LEU A 171 -15.20 -6.40 14.29
CA LEU A 171 -14.45 -5.85 15.41
C LEU A 171 -13.40 -4.86 14.88
N ALA A 172 -13.09 -3.82 15.63
CA ALA A 172 -11.99 -2.92 15.30
C ALA A 172 -11.12 -2.61 16.52
N SER A 173 -9.84 -2.35 16.24
CA SER A 173 -8.89 -1.80 17.20
C SER A 173 -8.24 -0.57 16.57
N ASP A 174 -8.43 0.59 17.21
CA ASP A 174 -7.86 1.87 16.80
C ASP A 174 -7.79 2.78 18.04
N PRO A 175 -6.68 3.50 18.27
CA PRO A 175 -6.60 4.49 19.35
C PRO A 175 -7.66 5.60 19.23
N TYR A 176 -8.13 5.86 18.01
CA TYR A 176 -9.09 6.92 17.69
C TYR A 176 -10.33 6.33 17.01
N PRO A 177 -11.36 5.90 17.78
CA PRO A 177 -12.59 5.36 17.21
C PRO A 177 -13.24 6.32 16.20
N ASN A 178 -13.66 5.77 15.05
CA ASN A 178 -14.27 6.51 13.96
C ASN A 178 -15.78 6.37 14.00
N GLU A 179 -16.51 7.49 14.03
CA GLU A 179 -17.99 7.50 14.09
C GLU A 179 -18.63 6.79 12.89
N ALA A 180 -18.06 6.92 11.69
CA ALA A 180 -18.57 6.23 10.51
C ALA A 180 -18.43 4.71 10.61
N ALA A 181 -17.37 4.21 11.28
CA ALA A 181 -17.22 2.79 11.57
C ALA A 181 -18.26 2.32 12.59
N VAL A 182 -18.50 3.10 13.65
CA VAL A 182 -19.55 2.81 14.63
C VAL A 182 -20.93 2.77 13.97
N ALA A 183 -21.23 3.72 13.09
CA ALA A 183 -22.48 3.75 12.32
C ALA A 183 -22.64 2.53 11.38
N ALA A 184 -21.52 1.94 10.91
CA ALA A 184 -21.50 0.70 10.14
C ALA A 184 -21.63 -0.56 11.02
N GLY A 185 -21.81 -0.43 12.35
CA GLY A 185 -22.01 -1.54 13.26
C GLY A 185 -20.71 -2.18 13.78
N VAL A 186 -19.58 -1.47 13.72
CA VAL A 186 -18.29 -1.93 14.23
C VAL A 186 -18.24 -1.87 15.76
N GLU A 187 -17.80 -2.96 16.39
CA GLU A 187 -17.52 -3.04 17.83
C GLU A 187 -16.03 -2.77 18.07
N TYR A 188 -15.69 -1.68 18.78
CA TYR A 188 -14.30 -1.39 19.17
C TYR A 188 -13.88 -2.22 20.39
N VAL A 189 -12.73 -2.87 20.26
CA VAL A 189 -12.16 -3.75 21.29
C VAL A 189 -10.64 -3.59 21.38
N PRO A 190 -10.00 -3.97 22.52
CA PRO A 190 -8.54 -4.08 22.57
C PRO A 190 -7.99 -5.04 21.49
N LEU A 191 -6.76 -4.79 21.03
CA LEU A 191 -6.14 -5.57 19.96
C LEU A 191 -6.10 -7.08 20.28
N GLU A 192 -5.75 -7.42 21.50
CA GLU A 192 -5.63 -8.82 21.97
C GLU A 192 -6.98 -9.55 21.83
N ARG A 193 -8.08 -8.88 22.20
CA ARG A 193 -9.44 -9.44 22.06
C ARG A 193 -9.80 -9.57 20.59
N LEU A 194 -9.47 -8.56 19.75
CA LEU A 194 -9.68 -8.62 18.32
C LEU A 194 -8.98 -9.83 17.72
N LEU A 195 -7.70 -10.05 18.03
CA LEU A 195 -6.91 -11.18 17.51
C LEU A 195 -7.51 -12.52 17.94
N ALA A 196 -7.92 -12.63 19.22
CA ALA A 196 -8.46 -13.87 19.78
C ALA A 196 -9.84 -14.25 19.23
N GLU A 197 -10.69 -13.26 18.89
CA GLU A 197 -12.06 -13.52 18.42
C GLU A 197 -12.20 -13.57 16.88
N SER A 198 -11.24 -13.00 16.12
CA SER A 198 -11.39 -12.84 14.68
C SER A 198 -11.03 -14.08 13.89
N HIS A 199 -11.86 -14.45 12.91
CA HIS A 199 -11.56 -15.46 11.89
C HIS A 199 -10.67 -14.87 10.78
N ILE A 200 -10.82 -13.57 10.52
CA ILE A 200 -10.07 -12.80 9.53
C ILE A 200 -9.55 -11.56 10.24
N VAL A 201 -8.27 -11.27 10.12
CA VAL A 201 -7.62 -10.05 10.61
C VAL A 201 -7.07 -9.28 9.42
N THR A 202 -7.36 -7.98 9.32
CA THR A 202 -6.89 -7.12 8.24
C THR A 202 -6.31 -5.82 8.78
N LEU A 203 -5.18 -5.39 8.20
CA LEU A 203 -4.36 -4.30 8.70
C LEU A 203 -4.52 -3.05 7.83
N HIS A 204 -4.96 -1.94 8.45
CA HIS A 204 -5.19 -0.65 7.80
C HIS A 204 -4.66 0.53 8.64
N CYS A 205 -3.82 0.23 9.64
CA CYS A 205 -3.13 1.26 10.43
C CYS A 205 -1.87 1.77 9.70
N PRO A 206 -1.40 3.00 10.00
CA PRO A 206 -0.13 3.49 9.47
C PRO A 206 1.07 2.73 10.05
N LEU A 207 2.18 2.70 9.29
CA LEU A 207 3.46 2.22 9.81
C LEU A 207 4.13 3.35 10.59
N THR A 208 4.31 3.13 11.87
CA THR A 208 5.02 4.00 12.83
C THR A 208 6.00 3.15 13.63
N PRO A 209 6.88 3.74 14.44
CA PRO A 209 7.71 2.96 15.36
C PRO A 209 6.90 2.02 16.27
N ASP A 210 5.69 2.43 16.70
CA ASP A 210 4.83 1.63 17.60
C ASP A 210 4.06 0.52 16.88
N THR A 211 3.88 0.64 15.56
CA THR A 211 3.15 -0.34 14.73
C THR A 211 4.06 -1.20 13.87
N ARG A 212 5.38 -0.93 13.89
CA ARG A 212 6.35 -1.81 13.25
C ARG A 212 6.28 -3.19 13.89
N HIS A 213 6.16 -4.24 13.04
CA HIS A 213 5.95 -5.62 13.48
C HIS A 213 4.79 -5.75 14.49
N LEU A 214 3.72 -4.98 14.24
CA LEU A 214 2.51 -5.07 15.07
C LEU A 214 1.98 -6.49 15.14
N ILE A 215 2.15 -7.27 14.08
CA ILE A 215 1.85 -8.71 14.04
C ILE A 215 3.18 -9.47 14.10
N ASP A 216 3.63 -9.74 15.31
CA ASP A 216 4.81 -10.52 15.69
C ASP A 216 4.41 -11.95 16.14
N ALA A 217 5.39 -12.72 16.60
CA ALA A 217 5.17 -14.10 17.06
C ALA A 217 4.19 -14.19 18.25
N ASP A 218 4.28 -13.25 19.20
CA ASP A 218 3.44 -13.25 20.39
C ASP A 218 1.98 -12.94 20.02
N ARG A 219 1.75 -11.97 19.14
CA ARG A 219 0.41 -11.63 18.66
C ARG A 219 -0.18 -12.70 17.73
N ILE A 220 0.64 -13.35 16.91
CA ILE A 220 0.21 -14.53 16.14
C ILE A 220 -0.25 -15.65 17.08
N ALA A 221 0.44 -15.86 18.21
CA ALA A 221 0.02 -16.86 19.20
C ALA A 221 -1.35 -16.57 19.83
N LEU A 222 -1.74 -15.29 19.95
CA LEU A 222 -3.07 -14.88 20.42
C LEU A 222 -4.19 -15.10 19.39
N CYS A 223 -3.85 -15.17 18.10
CA CYS A 223 -4.86 -15.37 17.06
C CYS A 223 -5.57 -16.73 17.20
N ARG A 224 -6.78 -16.78 16.66
CA ARG A 224 -7.47 -18.08 16.46
C ARG A 224 -6.62 -19.00 15.62
N GLU A 225 -6.68 -20.30 15.88
CA GLU A 225 -6.09 -21.30 14.99
C GLU A 225 -6.75 -21.22 13.59
N GLY A 226 -5.93 -21.24 12.57
CA GLY A 226 -6.39 -21.11 11.18
C GLY A 226 -6.83 -19.70 10.77
N VAL A 227 -6.42 -18.65 11.48
CA VAL A 227 -6.76 -17.26 11.14
C VAL A 227 -6.36 -16.91 9.70
N MET A 228 -7.17 -16.11 9.03
CA MET A 228 -6.80 -15.45 7.79
C MET A 228 -6.23 -14.07 8.10
N LEU A 229 -4.97 -13.83 7.74
CA LEU A 229 -4.28 -12.55 7.92
C LEU A 229 -4.14 -11.84 6.57
N ILE A 230 -4.58 -10.57 6.50
CA ILE A 230 -4.53 -9.75 5.30
C ILE A 230 -3.76 -8.45 5.59
N ASN A 231 -2.80 -8.12 4.73
CA ASN A 231 -2.08 -6.85 4.80
C ASN A 231 -2.02 -6.17 3.43
N THR A 232 -2.77 -5.08 3.30
CA THR A 232 -2.78 -4.17 2.14
C THR A 232 -2.30 -2.76 2.53
N GLY A 233 -1.66 -2.63 3.71
CA GLY A 233 -1.18 -1.36 4.24
C GLY A 233 0.30 -1.13 4.00
N ARG A 234 1.14 -1.64 4.90
CA ARG A 234 2.61 -1.58 4.83
C ARG A 234 3.21 -2.92 5.23
N GLY A 235 4.20 -3.40 4.49
CA GLY A 235 4.84 -4.70 4.73
C GLY A 235 5.32 -4.87 6.16
N ALA A 236 6.06 -3.91 6.68
CA ALA A 236 6.65 -3.94 8.02
C ALA A 236 5.63 -3.83 9.19
N LEU A 237 4.32 -3.86 8.94
CA LEU A 237 3.31 -4.09 9.98
C LEU A 237 3.34 -5.53 10.48
N VAL A 238 3.85 -6.45 9.69
CA VAL A 238 4.01 -7.86 10.07
C VAL A 238 5.50 -8.23 10.12
N ASP A 239 5.88 -9.07 11.08
CA ASP A 239 7.18 -9.74 11.08
C ASP A 239 7.10 -10.93 10.12
N THR A 240 7.82 -10.84 9.01
CA THR A 240 7.78 -11.83 7.94
C THR A 240 8.17 -13.22 8.43
N ARG A 241 9.17 -13.36 9.30
CA ARG A 241 9.62 -14.66 9.83
C ARG A 241 8.61 -15.25 10.79
N ALA A 242 8.04 -14.43 11.67
CA ALA A 242 6.97 -14.87 12.55
C ALA A 242 5.73 -15.36 11.76
N VAL A 243 5.39 -14.68 10.67
CA VAL A 243 4.31 -15.09 9.77
C VAL A 243 4.63 -16.42 9.07
N ILE A 244 5.85 -16.64 8.59
CA ILE A 244 6.28 -17.92 8.00
C ILE A 244 6.15 -19.06 9.03
N ASP A 245 6.55 -18.84 10.27
CA ASP A 245 6.42 -19.86 11.32
C ASP A 245 4.96 -20.09 11.73
N GLY A 246 4.15 -19.03 11.74
CA GLY A 246 2.69 -19.11 11.90
C GLY A 246 2.00 -19.94 10.81
N LEU A 247 2.45 -19.82 9.56
CA LEU A 247 1.97 -20.65 8.44
C LEU A 247 2.37 -22.11 8.59
N LYS A 248 3.62 -22.38 8.97
CA LYS A 248 4.13 -23.75 9.19
C LYS A 248 3.39 -24.47 10.33
N SER A 249 3.09 -23.76 11.41
CA SER A 249 2.36 -24.31 12.56
C SER A 249 0.87 -24.47 12.32
N GLY A 250 0.31 -23.85 11.27
CA GLY A 250 -1.12 -23.79 11.01
C GLY A 250 -1.89 -22.75 11.83
N ARG A 251 -1.20 -21.96 12.68
CA ARG A 251 -1.82 -20.84 13.39
C ARG A 251 -2.40 -19.83 12.38
N ILE A 252 -1.62 -19.52 11.33
CA ILE A 252 -2.11 -18.77 10.17
C ILE A 252 -2.58 -19.78 9.12
N GLY A 253 -3.89 -19.83 8.92
CA GLY A 253 -4.52 -20.71 7.94
C GLY A 253 -4.51 -20.15 6.51
N TYR A 254 -4.51 -18.81 6.38
CA TYR A 254 -4.49 -18.10 5.10
C TYR A 254 -3.72 -16.80 5.25
N LEU A 255 -2.94 -16.42 4.26
CA LEU A 255 -2.20 -15.16 4.21
C LEU A 255 -2.44 -14.44 2.89
N GLY A 256 -2.90 -13.19 2.96
CA GLY A 256 -3.04 -12.28 1.81
C GLY A 256 -2.18 -11.06 1.98
N LEU A 257 -1.24 -10.83 1.08
CA LEU A 257 -0.34 -9.68 1.09
C LEU A 257 -0.46 -8.92 -0.23
N ASP A 258 -0.66 -7.61 -0.15
CA ASP A 258 -0.44 -6.71 -1.27
C ASP A 258 0.89 -5.95 -1.12
N VAL A 259 1.44 -5.97 0.09
CA VAL A 259 2.69 -5.30 0.47
C VAL A 259 3.63 -6.29 1.15
N TYR A 260 4.93 -6.04 1.04
CA TYR A 260 5.97 -6.87 1.64
C TYR A 260 7.01 -6.01 2.35
N GLU A 261 7.65 -6.54 3.40
CA GLU A 261 8.58 -5.78 4.24
C GLU A 261 9.78 -5.24 3.43
N GLU A 262 10.37 -6.07 2.56
CA GLU A 262 11.51 -5.76 1.70
C GLU A 262 11.10 -5.59 0.23
N GLU A 263 9.92 -4.99 -0.02
CA GLU A 263 9.34 -4.88 -1.36
C GLU A 263 10.11 -3.98 -2.33
N SER A 264 10.95 -3.07 -1.82
CA SER A 264 11.63 -2.05 -2.62
C SER A 264 12.43 -2.59 -3.80
N ASP A 265 13.00 -3.78 -3.66
CA ASP A 265 13.82 -4.41 -4.69
C ASP A 265 13.08 -5.47 -5.51
N LEU A 266 11.82 -5.74 -5.17
CA LEU A 266 11.01 -6.79 -5.79
C LEU A 266 9.87 -6.24 -6.63
N PHE A 267 9.08 -5.32 -6.06
CA PHE A 267 7.82 -4.90 -6.65
C PHE A 267 8.01 -3.83 -7.73
N PHE A 268 7.03 -3.70 -8.61
CA PHE A 268 6.98 -2.79 -9.76
C PHE A 268 8.00 -3.07 -10.88
N GLU A 269 8.74 -4.19 -10.80
CA GLU A 269 9.73 -4.61 -11.80
C GLU A 269 9.41 -6.01 -12.32
N ASP A 270 9.71 -6.26 -13.61
CA ASP A 270 9.68 -7.63 -14.15
C ASP A 270 10.96 -8.37 -13.74
N ARG A 271 10.80 -9.34 -12.88
CA ARG A 271 11.88 -10.21 -12.38
C ARG A 271 11.72 -11.67 -12.82
N SER A 272 10.82 -11.94 -13.76
CA SER A 272 10.48 -13.31 -14.19
C SER A 272 11.67 -14.13 -14.72
N GLU A 273 12.70 -13.46 -15.26
CA GLU A 273 13.92 -14.09 -15.78
C GLU A 273 15.08 -14.08 -14.78
N ARG A 274 14.85 -13.67 -13.53
CA ARG A 274 15.89 -13.56 -12.51
C ARG A 274 15.63 -14.47 -11.32
N VAL A 275 16.70 -14.96 -10.71
CA VAL A 275 16.62 -15.67 -9.44
C VAL A 275 16.28 -14.65 -8.34
N LEU A 276 15.27 -14.95 -7.55
CA LEU A 276 14.94 -14.16 -6.36
C LEU A 276 15.99 -14.42 -5.29
N GLY A 277 16.66 -13.35 -4.83
CA GLY A 277 17.65 -13.43 -3.76
C GLY A 277 17.04 -13.35 -2.36
N ASP A 278 15.74 -13.08 -2.23
CA ASP A 278 15.03 -13.02 -0.97
C ASP A 278 14.43 -14.41 -0.66
N ASP A 279 15.07 -15.13 0.26
CA ASP A 279 14.65 -16.48 0.67
C ASP A 279 13.31 -16.48 1.40
N ASP A 280 13.01 -15.44 2.20
CA ASP A 280 11.75 -15.35 2.94
C ASP A 280 10.58 -15.10 1.97
N PHE A 281 10.74 -14.22 0.98
CA PHE A 281 9.73 -14.02 -0.07
C PHE A 281 9.55 -15.28 -0.94
N ALA A 282 10.66 -15.88 -1.39
CA ALA A 282 10.62 -17.13 -2.14
C ALA A 282 9.92 -18.24 -1.34
N ARG A 283 10.15 -18.31 -0.02
CA ARG A 283 9.44 -19.23 0.85
C ARG A 283 7.95 -18.95 0.92
N LEU A 284 7.54 -17.69 1.09
CA LEU A 284 6.12 -17.31 1.12
C LEU A 284 5.38 -17.75 -0.14
N THR A 285 5.97 -17.62 -1.32
CA THR A 285 5.34 -18.01 -2.59
C THR A 285 5.12 -19.52 -2.74
N THR A 286 5.80 -20.35 -1.94
CA THR A 286 5.62 -21.81 -1.97
C THR A 286 4.44 -22.32 -1.16
N PHE A 287 3.88 -21.53 -0.26
CA PHE A 287 2.73 -21.95 0.55
C PHE A 287 1.44 -21.95 -0.27
N PRO A 288 0.64 -23.04 -0.25
CA PRO A 288 -0.59 -23.14 -1.05
C PRO A 288 -1.74 -22.28 -0.55
N ASN A 289 -1.62 -21.71 0.64
CA ASN A 289 -2.58 -20.88 1.35
C ASN A 289 -2.11 -19.42 1.48
N VAL A 290 -1.11 -19.03 0.68
CA VAL A 290 -0.61 -17.65 0.57
C VAL A 290 -0.97 -17.09 -0.80
N LEU A 291 -1.42 -15.84 -0.83
CA LEU A 291 -1.69 -15.07 -2.03
C LEU A 291 -1.01 -13.71 -1.90
N ILE A 292 -0.10 -13.41 -2.81
CA ILE A 292 0.64 -12.16 -2.83
C ILE A 292 0.32 -11.43 -4.14
N THR A 293 0.05 -10.13 -4.03
CA THR A 293 -0.07 -9.21 -5.15
C THR A 293 1.02 -8.13 -5.03
N GLY A 294 1.43 -7.53 -6.13
CA GLY A 294 2.62 -6.68 -6.21
C GLY A 294 2.33 -5.21 -5.89
N HIS A 295 1.80 -4.90 -4.70
CA HIS A 295 1.46 -3.56 -4.23
C HIS A 295 0.53 -2.84 -5.23
N GLN A 296 -0.56 -3.52 -5.62
CA GLN A 296 -1.48 -3.08 -6.67
C GLN A 296 -2.86 -2.65 -6.15
N ALA A 297 -3.08 -2.65 -4.83
CA ALA A 297 -4.39 -2.31 -4.26
C ALA A 297 -4.88 -0.91 -4.64
N PHE A 298 -3.97 0.02 -4.97
CA PHE A 298 -4.28 1.35 -5.45
C PHE A 298 -4.62 1.43 -6.94
N PHE A 299 -4.30 0.38 -7.70
CA PHE A 299 -4.23 0.40 -9.16
C PHE A 299 -5.61 0.23 -9.79
N THR A 300 -6.40 1.30 -9.73
CA THR A 300 -7.70 1.45 -10.40
C THR A 300 -7.70 2.71 -11.25
N GLU A 301 -8.60 2.79 -12.23
CA GLU A 301 -8.76 3.97 -13.08
C GLU A 301 -9.02 5.22 -12.24
N ASP A 302 -9.99 5.16 -11.31
CA ASP A 302 -10.31 6.25 -10.39
C ASP A 302 -9.13 6.62 -9.49
N GLY A 303 -8.41 5.62 -8.97
CA GLY A 303 -7.23 5.84 -8.14
C GLY A 303 -6.12 6.57 -8.89
N LEU A 304 -5.83 6.17 -10.13
CA LEU A 304 -4.78 6.77 -10.97
C LEU A 304 -5.17 8.19 -11.43
N HIS A 305 -6.43 8.43 -11.77
CA HIS A 305 -6.93 9.79 -12.06
C HIS A 305 -6.74 10.71 -10.85
N ASN A 306 -7.21 10.31 -9.68
CA ASN A 306 -7.09 11.11 -8.45
C ASN A 306 -5.63 11.37 -8.07
N ILE A 307 -4.73 10.39 -8.27
CA ILE A 307 -3.28 10.55 -8.05
C ILE A 307 -2.73 11.61 -8.99
N ALA A 308 -3.02 11.52 -10.27
CA ALA A 308 -2.51 12.44 -11.28
C ALA A 308 -3.02 13.87 -11.04
N GLU A 309 -4.33 14.05 -10.88
CA GLU A 309 -4.96 15.35 -10.64
C GLU A 309 -4.43 16.01 -9.36
N THR A 310 -4.34 15.26 -8.25
CA THR A 310 -3.85 15.79 -6.97
C THR A 310 -2.38 16.18 -7.06
N THR A 311 -1.55 15.34 -7.71
CA THR A 311 -0.13 15.62 -7.91
C THR A 311 0.07 16.93 -8.68
N LEU A 312 -0.62 17.10 -9.79
CA LEU A 312 -0.48 18.29 -10.63
C LEU A 312 -1.13 19.53 -10.00
N THR A 313 -2.24 19.38 -9.29
CA THR A 313 -2.85 20.46 -8.51
C THR A 313 -1.90 20.98 -7.43
N ASN A 314 -1.23 20.08 -6.69
CA ASN A 314 -0.22 20.48 -5.70
C ASN A 314 0.93 21.26 -6.35
N LEU A 315 1.46 20.81 -7.49
CA LEU A 315 2.52 21.51 -8.22
C LEU A 315 2.05 22.88 -8.72
N THR A 316 0.83 22.97 -9.26
CA THR A 316 0.23 24.24 -9.72
C THR A 316 0.04 25.22 -8.56
N THR A 317 -0.43 24.74 -7.40
CA THR A 317 -0.59 25.56 -6.20
C THR A 317 0.76 26.09 -5.70
N VAL A 318 1.79 25.22 -5.64
CA VAL A 318 3.15 25.68 -5.26
C VAL A 318 3.68 26.72 -6.24
N GLN A 319 3.43 26.55 -7.54
CA GLN A 319 3.91 27.48 -8.58
C GLN A 319 3.25 28.86 -8.48
N ASN A 320 1.93 28.91 -8.29
CA ASN A 320 1.14 30.11 -8.40
C ASN A 320 1.03 30.87 -7.06
N ASP A 321 0.85 30.14 -5.98
CA ASP A 321 0.46 30.68 -4.67
C ASP A 321 1.52 30.40 -3.60
N GLY A 322 2.57 29.64 -3.94
CA GLY A 322 3.64 29.25 -3.03
C GLY A 322 3.32 27.98 -2.20
N PRO A 323 4.34 27.40 -1.53
CA PRO A 323 4.20 26.13 -0.82
C PRO A 323 3.22 26.18 0.35
N ASP A 324 3.05 27.35 0.97
CA ASP A 324 2.16 27.52 2.14
C ASP A 324 0.67 27.43 1.76
N ALA A 325 0.35 27.61 0.49
CA ALA A 325 -1.02 27.46 -0.02
C ALA A 325 -1.46 25.99 -0.21
N VAL A 326 -0.51 25.05 -0.27
CA VAL A 326 -0.87 23.62 -0.34
C VAL A 326 -1.39 23.18 1.02
N PRO A 327 -2.64 22.65 1.08
CA PRO A 327 -3.25 22.31 2.36
C PRO A 327 -2.57 21.10 3.02
N THR A 328 -2.54 21.11 4.36
CA THR A 328 -2.24 19.90 5.14
C THR A 328 -3.43 18.93 5.02
N PRO A 329 -3.22 17.63 4.79
CA PRO A 329 -1.96 16.88 4.87
C PRO A 329 -1.25 16.65 3.51
N ALA A 330 -1.55 17.41 2.46
CA ALA A 330 -0.87 17.24 1.17
C ALA A 330 0.58 17.79 1.24
N ARG A 331 0.81 18.92 1.91
CA ARG A 331 2.17 19.38 2.20
C ARG A 331 2.68 18.73 3.48
N ILE A 332 3.87 18.15 3.43
CA ILE A 332 4.53 17.47 4.55
C ILE A 332 5.89 18.09 4.91
N CYS A 333 6.38 18.97 4.07
CA CYS A 333 7.60 19.75 4.32
C CYS A 333 7.55 21.08 3.54
#